data_ca01191321213eaa145868b08962d530
#
_entry.id   ca01191321213eaa145868b08962d530
#
_cell.length_a   1.000
_cell.length_b   1.000
_cell.length_c   1.000
_cell.angle_alpha   90.00
_cell.angle_beta   90.00
_cell.angle_gamma   90.00
#
_symmetry.space_group_name_H-M   'P 1'
#
loop_
_entity.id
_entity.type
_entity.pdbx_description
1 polymer ?
#
loop_
_entity_poly.entity_id
_entity_poly.type
_entity_poly.pdbx_seq_one_letter_code
_entity_poly.pdbx_strand_id
1 'polypeptide(L)'
;MIESQKIKSEEILVFVMNLNQVMAWKRNLSFNFCGQCKIKTYANFVKEEVIKYWPIIEKNCKLIRKSEIRPEFVNYDTSKYMMEMLIDYYRKRKGYFLDITVESKKVAGTFISNMNQAACSLIDMDKIGDRLYNSLKLKKNVNAQNFDKMDEVIMHYAKSFLNSGTIDIAMAIQLYNKYLLKDEGYLKKLEDIKYVLVDDMDEMCAAELNLVEIISENAHKCYFFSNMEAGFCNSYGSDIDFIKKSKFLSGELINLEEHFLCSSEFCHILESPNKFKYSDNIYIDIGSSLRSEMIEKIGNKLKELIDDGTPPEDIAIICPINDFVLSYELRSRFKDAPFEINNLGKKSKLMDNAYVHCIMMIICMCIEDIEYDFTMDDYRKLFSTLLLTDAKTSWILSKEVVNFRKLGDLMDTQKNIMGEERASKYNYIVKWIRNCSKNIRSDSIDMPELIRLIFLNVMIELPGSRENIGICENLSELADRFINTLDKFKTIDNSSQKFVDFIINEAESFCPFRDIENMYFEKRDIILSSAFNFLTSNIKSSVQIWTDVTSNLWSPRNIKKFSNDCVLKKSWNENVVYTEEIETRNRRKNLYSVAKALLRKCSGRIYLYGSEYSEMGYEQNGGYMDI
;
A
#
# COMPACT_ATOMS: atom_id res chain seq x y z
N MET A 1 -14.05 -0.80 -31.33
CA MET A 1 -15.19 -1.60 -30.83
C MET A 1 -16.42 -0.72 -30.61
N ILE A 2 -16.44 0.17 -29.65
CA ILE A 2 -17.62 0.99 -29.31
C ILE A 2 -18.13 1.78 -30.54
N GLU A 3 -17.24 2.52 -31.17
CA GLU A 3 -17.62 3.37 -32.31
C GLU A 3 -17.91 2.58 -33.60
N SER A 4 -17.11 1.58 -33.91
CA SER A 4 -17.24 0.82 -35.17
C SER A 4 -18.32 -0.26 -35.14
N GLN A 5 -18.60 -0.87 -33.96
CA GLN A 5 -19.50 -2.01 -33.83
C GLN A 5 -20.79 -1.72 -33.05
N LYS A 6 -21.00 -0.45 -32.63
CA LYS A 6 -22.16 -0.02 -31.82
C LYS A 6 -22.33 -0.84 -30.50
N ILE A 7 -21.22 -1.29 -29.91
CA ILE A 7 -21.23 -2.03 -28.64
C ILE A 7 -21.46 -1.03 -27.51
N LYS A 8 -22.30 -1.36 -26.56
CA LYS A 8 -22.52 -0.55 -25.38
C LYS A 8 -21.30 -0.62 -24.47
N SER A 9 -20.84 0.51 -23.97
CA SER A 9 -19.70 0.57 -23.04
C SER A 9 -19.90 -0.25 -21.77
N GLU A 10 -21.15 -0.41 -21.32
CA GLU A 10 -21.53 -1.19 -20.15
C GLU A 10 -21.33 -2.71 -20.32
N GLU A 11 -21.28 -3.18 -21.57
CA GLU A 11 -21.05 -4.58 -21.95
C GLU A 11 -19.56 -4.93 -21.96
N ILE A 12 -18.68 -3.93 -21.74
CA ILE A 12 -17.21 -4.10 -21.75
C ILE A 12 -16.67 -4.03 -20.34
N LEU A 13 -15.90 -5.04 -19.97
CA LEU A 13 -15.13 -5.09 -18.73
C LEU A 13 -13.64 -5.13 -19.05
N VAL A 14 -12.88 -4.20 -18.46
CA VAL A 14 -11.42 -4.14 -18.57
C VAL A 14 -10.85 -4.39 -17.19
N PHE A 15 -10.09 -5.46 -17.05
CA PHE A 15 -9.27 -5.70 -15.85
C PHE A 15 -7.86 -5.19 -16.07
N VAL A 16 -7.34 -4.50 -15.04
CA VAL A 16 -5.99 -3.96 -14.98
C VAL A 16 -5.39 -4.26 -13.60
N MET A 17 -4.08 -4.35 -13.52
CA MET A 17 -3.39 -4.76 -12.30
C MET A 17 -3.57 -3.77 -11.14
N ASN A 18 -3.54 -2.46 -11.42
CA ASN A 18 -3.55 -1.42 -10.39
C ASN A 18 -4.29 -0.15 -10.81
N LEU A 19 -4.46 0.76 -9.84
CA LEU A 19 -5.19 2.01 -10.05
C LEU A 19 -4.47 2.99 -11.00
N ASN A 20 -3.13 2.96 -11.08
CA ASN A 20 -2.39 3.78 -12.03
C ASN A 20 -2.77 3.41 -13.47
N GLN A 21 -2.90 2.12 -13.74
CA GLN A 21 -3.38 1.64 -15.04
C GLN A 21 -4.84 2.02 -15.28
N VAL A 22 -5.73 1.94 -14.27
CA VAL A 22 -7.12 2.42 -14.41
C VAL A 22 -7.14 3.87 -14.88
N MET A 23 -6.32 4.72 -14.26
CA MET A 23 -6.24 6.15 -14.63
C MET A 23 -5.65 6.34 -16.03
N ALA A 24 -4.60 5.59 -16.37
CA ALA A 24 -3.99 5.64 -17.70
C ALA A 24 -4.97 5.23 -18.80
N TRP A 25 -5.70 4.14 -18.61
CA TRP A 25 -6.74 3.70 -19.52
C TRP A 25 -7.83 4.77 -19.69
N LYS A 26 -8.33 5.35 -18.59
CA LYS A 26 -9.35 6.40 -18.64
C LYS A 26 -8.88 7.67 -19.34
N ARG A 27 -7.61 8.07 -19.19
CA ARG A 27 -7.05 9.26 -19.89
C ARG A 27 -6.86 9.05 -21.38
N ASN A 28 -6.49 7.84 -21.78
CA ASN A 28 -6.23 7.51 -23.19
C ASN A 28 -7.50 7.16 -23.98
N LEU A 29 -8.61 6.90 -23.28
CA LEU A 29 -9.90 6.67 -23.92
C LEU A 29 -10.60 8.01 -24.16
N SER A 30 -10.53 8.51 -25.40
CA SER A 30 -11.27 9.70 -25.84
C SER A 30 -12.42 9.26 -26.75
N PHE A 31 -13.63 9.22 -26.21
CA PHE A 31 -14.84 8.96 -27.00
C PHE A 31 -15.75 10.17 -26.99
N ASN A 32 -16.31 10.53 -28.15
CA ASN A 32 -17.29 11.61 -28.26
C ASN A 32 -18.60 11.28 -27.52
N PHE A 33 -18.99 10.01 -27.48
CA PHE A 33 -20.18 9.52 -26.79
C PHE A 33 -19.88 8.13 -26.23
N CYS A 34 -19.59 8.03 -24.93
CA CYS A 34 -19.38 6.77 -24.24
C CYS A 34 -20.10 6.82 -22.90
N GLY A 35 -20.87 5.78 -22.59
CA GLY A 35 -21.30 5.49 -21.24
C GLY A 35 -20.11 5.08 -20.35
N GLN A 36 -20.34 4.68 -19.13
CA GLN A 36 -19.27 4.27 -18.23
C GLN A 36 -18.65 2.92 -18.64
N CYS A 37 -17.43 2.95 -19.19
CA CYS A 37 -16.64 1.74 -19.34
C CYS A 37 -16.20 1.21 -17.97
N LYS A 38 -16.37 -0.08 -17.72
CA LYS A 38 -15.96 -0.73 -16.47
C LYS A 38 -14.47 -1.09 -16.53
N ILE A 39 -13.61 -0.12 -16.20
CA ILE A 39 -12.16 -0.33 -16.10
C ILE A 39 -11.82 -0.43 -14.62
N LYS A 40 -11.37 -1.59 -14.14
CA LYS A 40 -11.23 -1.88 -12.72
C LYS A 40 -10.07 -2.82 -12.42
N THR A 41 -9.55 -2.74 -11.21
CA THR A 41 -8.74 -3.84 -10.65
C THR A 41 -9.70 -4.94 -10.16
N TYR A 42 -9.21 -6.18 -10.10
CA TYR A 42 -9.99 -7.30 -9.55
C TYR A 42 -10.53 -6.99 -8.15
N ALA A 43 -9.67 -6.48 -7.25
CA ALA A 43 -10.06 -6.16 -5.88
C ALA A 43 -11.20 -5.12 -5.81
N ASN A 44 -11.13 -4.06 -6.63
CA ASN A 44 -12.19 -3.06 -6.67
C ASN A 44 -13.49 -3.60 -7.28
N PHE A 45 -13.38 -4.44 -8.30
CA PHE A 45 -14.55 -5.12 -8.87
C PHE A 45 -15.24 -5.97 -7.80
N VAL A 46 -14.50 -6.85 -7.11
CA VAL A 46 -15.04 -7.69 -6.04
C VAL A 46 -15.65 -6.86 -4.92
N LYS A 47 -14.97 -5.80 -4.48
CA LYS A 47 -15.49 -4.90 -3.44
C LYS A 47 -16.85 -4.33 -3.82
N GLU A 48 -16.99 -3.78 -5.01
CA GLU A 48 -18.25 -3.20 -5.47
C GLU A 48 -19.36 -4.24 -5.60
N GLU A 49 -19.05 -5.42 -6.15
CA GLU A 49 -20.03 -6.50 -6.31
C GLU A 49 -20.47 -7.07 -4.95
N VAL A 50 -19.55 -7.24 -4.00
CA VAL A 50 -19.90 -7.67 -2.64
C VAL A 50 -20.79 -6.64 -1.93
N ILE A 51 -20.51 -5.35 -2.06
CA ILE A 51 -21.36 -4.29 -1.49
C ILE A 51 -22.76 -4.36 -2.11
N LYS A 52 -22.84 -4.45 -3.44
CA LYS A 52 -24.09 -4.42 -4.19
C LYS A 52 -24.98 -5.64 -3.94
N TYR A 53 -24.37 -6.80 -3.82
CA TYR A 53 -25.06 -8.08 -3.66
C TYR A 53 -24.92 -8.67 -2.25
N TRP A 54 -24.62 -7.83 -1.25
CA TRP A 54 -24.48 -8.25 0.14
C TRP A 54 -25.64 -9.11 0.68
N PRO A 55 -26.92 -8.81 0.40
CA PRO A 55 -28.03 -9.62 0.86
C PRO A 55 -27.97 -11.10 0.41
N ILE A 56 -27.38 -11.39 -0.75
CA ILE A 56 -27.19 -12.77 -1.21
C ILE A 56 -26.15 -13.47 -0.34
N ILE A 57 -25.05 -12.77 -0.02
CA ILE A 57 -24.00 -13.30 0.84
C ILE A 57 -24.53 -13.52 2.26
N GLU A 58 -25.23 -12.54 2.81
CA GLU A 58 -25.84 -12.61 4.14
C GLU A 58 -26.78 -13.81 4.29
N LYS A 59 -27.65 -14.02 3.32
CA LYS A 59 -28.58 -15.16 3.30
C LYS A 59 -27.87 -16.52 3.36
N ASN A 60 -26.69 -16.62 2.73
CA ASN A 60 -25.97 -17.89 2.55
C ASN A 60 -24.85 -18.08 3.59
N CYS A 61 -24.34 -17.00 4.23
CA CYS A 61 -23.26 -17.05 5.19
C CYS A 61 -23.76 -17.05 6.63
N LYS A 62 -23.77 -18.23 7.27
CA LYS A 62 -24.24 -18.39 8.68
C LYS A 62 -23.41 -17.62 9.72
N LEU A 63 -22.25 -17.09 9.36
CA LEU A 63 -21.39 -16.32 10.27
C LEU A 63 -21.85 -14.85 10.36
N ILE A 64 -22.62 -14.37 9.42
CA ILE A 64 -23.18 -13.01 9.47
C ILE A 64 -24.42 -13.06 10.36
N ARG A 65 -24.37 -12.37 11.48
CA ARG A 65 -25.47 -12.37 12.47
C ARG A 65 -26.30 -11.10 12.46
N LYS A 66 -25.75 -10.01 11.92
CA LYS A 66 -26.38 -8.71 11.88
C LYS A 66 -26.84 -8.42 10.47
N SER A 67 -28.15 -8.22 10.28
CA SER A 67 -28.73 -7.83 9.01
C SER A 67 -28.40 -6.37 8.74
N GLU A 68 -27.52 -6.14 7.79
CA GLU A 68 -27.17 -4.81 7.30
C GLU A 68 -27.37 -4.75 5.78
N ILE A 69 -27.79 -3.61 5.27
CA ILE A 69 -28.01 -3.45 3.82
C ILE A 69 -26.72 -3.64 3.02
N ARG A 70 -25.60 -3.26 3.62
CA ARG A 70 -24.26 -3.37 3.03
C ARG A 70 -23.21 -3.64 4.11
N PRO A 71 -22.10 -4.30 3.78
CA PRO A 71 -21.00 -4.49 4.71
C PRO A 71 -20.20 -3.19 4.87
N GLU A 72 -19.54 -3.06 6.00
CA GLU A 72 -18.56 -2.01 6.22
C GLU A 72 -17.16 -2.50 5.83
N PHE A 73 -16.48 -1.76 4.94
CA PHE A 73 -15.13 -2.11 4.51
C PHE A 73 -14.08 -1.37 5.33
N VAL A 74 -13.12 -2.13 5.85
CA VAL A 74 -11.93 -1.58 6.50
C VAL A 74 -10.72 -1.65 5.57
N ASN A 75 -9.80 -0.69 5.74
CA ASN A 75 -8.54 -0.66 5.00
C ASN A 75 -7.50 -1.61 5.64
N TYR A 76 -6.37 -1.76 4.96
CA TYR A 76 -5.28 -2.64 5.40
C TYR A 76 -4.74 -2.28 6.79
N ASP A 77 -4.52 -0.99 7.07
CA ASP A 77 -3.93 -0.54 8.34
C ASP A 77 -4.87 -0.81 9.51
N THR A 78 -6.17 -0.57 9.34
CA THR A 78 -7.19 -0.91 10.34
C THR A 78 -7.25 -2.43 10.57
N SER A 79 -7.26 -3.22 9.49
CA SER A 79 -7.25 -4.69 9.57
C SER A 79 -6.05 -5.21 10.33
N LYS A 80 -4.86 -4.67 10.03
CA LYS A 80 -3.61 -5.03 10.70
C LYS A 80 -3.63 -4.65 12.18
N TYR A 81 -4.09 -3.45 12.52
CA TYR A 81 -4.20 -3.01 13.91
C TYR A 81 -5.15 -3.88 14.73
N MET A 82 -6.31 -4.24 14.16
CA MET A 82 -7.26 -5.13 14.82
C MET A 82 -6.73 -6.55 15.00
N MET A 83 -6.00 -7.05 14.01
CA MET A 83 -5.28 -8.34 14.13
C MET A 83 -4.20 -8.28 15.21
N GLU A 84 -3.47 -7.17 15.33
CA GLU A 84 -2.49 -6.96 16.38
C GLU A 84 -3.11 -7.02 17.77
N MET A 85 -4.23 -6.33 17.98
CA MET A 85 -4.96 -6.38 19.26
C MET A 85 -5.42 -7.81 19.60
N LEU A 86 -5.88 -8.58 18.61
CA LEU A 86 -6.23 -9.99 18.84
C LEU A 86 -5.00 -10.82 19.22
N ILE A 87 -3.88 -10.65 18.55
CA ILE A 87 -2.63 -11.36 18.87
C ILE A 87 -2.18 -11.01 20.28
N ASP A 88 -2.25 -9.74 20.68
CA ASP A 88 -1.92 -9.31 22.06
C ASP A 88 -2.85 -9.93 23.09
N TYR A 89 -4.14 -9.99 22.81
CA TYR A 89 -5.10 -10.68 23.65
C TYR A 89 -4.73 -12.16 23.83
N TYR A 90 -4.44 -12.86 22.74
CA TYR A 90 -4.07 -14.28 22.78
C TYR A 90 -2.72 -14.52 23.47
N ARG A 91 -1.73 -13.63 23.28
CA ARG A 91 -0.46 -13.67 23.99
C ARG A 91 -0.66 -13.53 25.50
N LYS A 92 -1.38 -12.51 25.93
CA LYS A 92 -1.60 -12.17 27.35
C LYS A 92 -2.51 -13.17 28.07
N ARG A 93 -3.57 -13.65 27.42
CA ARG A 93 -4.61 -14.47 28.08
C ARG A 93 -4.44 -15.96 27.88
N LYS A 94 -3.88 -16.39 26.73
CA LYS A 94 -3.77 -17.81 26.39
C LYS A 94 -2.33 -18.30 26.21
N GLY A 95 -1.34 -17.42 26.31
CA GLY A 95 0.08 -17.78 26.14
C GLY A 95 0.43 -18.22 24.72
N TYR A 96 -0.25 -17.70 23.68
CA TYR A 96 0.06 -18.03 22.29
C TYR A 96 1.33 -17.32 21.86
N PHE A 97 2.13 -17.97 21.00
CA PHE A 97 3.33 -17.39 20.38
C PHE A 97 4.38 -16.85 21.36
N LEU A 98 4.48 -17.41 22.60
CA LEU A 98 5.47 -16.98 23.58
C LEU A 98 6.91 -17.30 23.18
N ASP A 99 7.11 -18.32 22.36
CA ASP A 99 8.39 -18.70 21.74
C ASP A 99 8.77 -17.79 20.56
N ILE A 100 7.94 -16.78 20.25
CA ILE A 100 8.12 -15.86 19.14
C ILE A 100 8.45 -14.48 19.68
N THR A 101 9.71 -14.07 19.52
CA THR A 101 10.24 -12.78 19.99
C THR A 101 9.82 -11.60 19.12
N VAL A 102 9.19 -11.86 17.97
CA VAL A 102 8.72 -10.82 17.04
C VAL A 102 7.53 -10.08 17.64
N GLU A 103 7.51 -8.76 17.51
CA GLU A 103 6.41 -7.90 17.95
C GLU A 103 5.07 -8.31 17.33
N SER A 104 3.97 -8.14 18.08
CA SER A 104 2.61 -8.46 17.62
C SER A 104 2.25 -7.73 16.32
N LYS A 105 2.67 -6.50 16.15
CA LYS A 105 2.50 -5.70 14.93
C LYS A 105 3.06 -6.37 13.67
N LYS A 106 4.25 -6.96 13.76
CA LYS A 106 4.88 -7.66 12.63
C LYS A 106 4.19 -9.00 12.34
N VAL A 107 3.77 -9.69 13.40
CA VAL A 107 3.00 -10.94 13.28
C VAL A 107 1.64 -10.66 12.65
N ALA A 108 0.95 -9.60 13.07
CA ALA A 108 -0.32 -9.17 12.51
C ALA A 108 -0.23 -8.86 11.00
N GLY A 109 0.79 -8.09 10.60
CA GLY A 109 1.04 -7.83 9.18
C GLY A 109 1.27 -9.11 8.38
N THR A 110 1.97 -10.10 8.96
CA THR A 110 2.17 -11.40 8.32
C THR A 110 0.85 -12.16 8.18
N PHE A 111 -0.01 -12.18 9.21
CA PHE A 111 -1.30 -12.90 9.15
C PHE A 111 -2.24 -12.25 8.14
N ILE A 112 -2.35 -10.93 8.10
CA ILE A 112 -3.15 -10.21 7.09
C ILE A 112 -2.61 -10.47 5.68
N SER A 113 -1.29 -10.45 5.49
CA SER A 113 -0.67 -10.80 4.20
C SER A 113 -1.00 -12.23 3.77
N ASN A 114 -0.92 -13.19 4.68
CA ASN A 114 -1.27 -14.58 4.40
C ASN A 114 -2.76 -14.73 4.02
N MET A 115 -3.67 -14.03 4.72
CA MET A 115 -5.09 -14.01 4.39
C MET A 115 -5.34 -13.47 2.99
N ASN A 116 -4.69 -12.36 2.61
CA ASN A 116 -4.80 -11.80 1.26
C ASN A 116 -4.29 -12.77 0.20
N GLN A 117 -3.12 -13.37 0.43
CA GLN A 117 -2.53 -14.34 -0.48
C GLN A 117 -3.41 -15.59 -0.63
N ALA A 118 -3.93 -16.12 0.48
CA ALA A 118 -4.82 -17.28 0.48
C ALA A 118 -6.13 -16.99 -0.27
N ALA A 119 -6.74 -15.83 -0.05
CA ALA A 119 -7.95 -15.42 -0.74
C ALA A 119 -7.74 -15.29 -2.26
N CYS A 120 -6.65 -14.64 -2.68
CA CYS A 120 -6.26 -14.54 -4.08
C CYS A 120 -5.95 -15.90 -4.73
N SER A 121 -5.49 -16.86 -3.93
CA SER A 121 -5.14 -18.22 -4.37
C SER A 121 -6.28 -19.23 -4.22
N LEU A 122 -7.49 -18.82 -3.84
CA LEU A 122 -8.64 -19.70 -3.57
C LEU A 122 -8.32 -20.77 -2.51
N ILE A 123 -7.58 -20.40 -1.48
CA ILE A 123 -7.27 -21.23 -0.31
C ILE A 123 -8.17 -20.76 0.84
N ASP A 124 -8.82 -21.68 1.53
CA ASP A 124 -9.65 -21.36 2.70
C ASP A 124 -8.78 -20.83 3.84
N MET A 125 -9.28 -19.83 4.59
CA MET A 125 -8.53 -19.15 5.66
C MET A 125 -8.16 -20.08 6.82
N ASP A 126 -8.93 -21.15 7.05
CA ASP A 126 -8.68 -22.17 8.06
C ASP A 126 -7.66 -23.24 7.63
N LYS A 127 -7.05 -23.10 6.46
CA LYS A 127 -6.04 -24.00 5.89
C LYS A 127 -4.67 -23.37 5.69
N ILE A 128 -4.51 -22.11 6.10
CA ILE A 128 -3.26 -21.37 5.90
C ILE A 128 -2.13 -22.01 6.72
N GLY A 129 -2.36 -22.24 8.01
CA GLY A 129 -1.38 -22.83 8.91
C GLY A 129 -1.01 -24.25 8.54
N ASP A 130 -2.00 -25.11 8.30
CA ASP A 130 -1.80 -26.47 7.81
C ASP A 130 -0.88 -26.50 6.58
N ARG A 131 -1.19 -25.66 5.59
CA ARG A 131 -0.45 -25.60 4.32
C ARG A 131 0.99 -25.16 4.50
N LEU A 132 1.21 -24.12 5.31
CA LEU A 132 2.55 -23.63 5.65
C LEU A 132 3.35 -24.69 6.43
N TYR A 133 2.76 -25.30 7.44
CA TYR A 133 3.43 -26.32 8.26
C TYR A 133 3.80 -27.57 7.44
N ASN A 134 2.90 -28.04 6.57
CA ASN A 134 3.15 -29.22 5.75
C ASN A 134 4.27 -29.02 4.72
N SER A 135 4.52 -27.80 4.30
CA SER A 135 5.61 -27.46 3.38
C SER A 135 7.01 -27.47 4.02
N LEU A 136 7.12 -27.51 5.36
CA LEU A 136 8.40 -27.42 6.06
C LEU A 136 9.22 -28.71 5.98
N LYS A 137 10.51 -28.59 5.62
CA LYS A 137 11.47 -29.70 5.57
C LYS A 137 11.88 -30.21 6.96
N LEU A 138 12.10 -29.29 7.92
CA LEU A 138 12.57 -29.59 9.26
C LEU A 138 11.48 -29.30 10.30
N LYS A 139 10.50 -30.20 10.40
CA LYS A 139 9.40 -30.05 11.36
C LYS A 139 9.84 -30.16 12.83
N LYS A 140 10.99 -30.82 13.10
CA LYS A 140 11.50 -31.06 14.47
C LYS A 140 11.85 -29.79 15.24
N ASN A 141 12.21 -28.70 14.54
CA ASN A 141 12.63 -27.43 15.15
C ASN A 141 11.52 -26.38 15.15
N VAL A 142 10.31 -26.75 14.75
CA VAL A 142 9.19 -25.82 14.61
C VAL A 142 8.01 -26.32 15.44
N ASN A 143 7.47 -25.45 16.28
CA ASN A 143 6.30 -25.78 17.07
C ASN A 143 5.06 -25.82 16.16
N ALA A 144 4.57 -27.03 15.85
CA ALA A 144 3.36 -27.24 15.04
C ALA A 144 2.16 -26.47 15.57
N GLN A 145 1.99 -26.44 16.90
CA GLN A 145 0.87 -25.74 17.54
C GLN A 145 0.80 -24.25 17.19
N ASN A 146 1.91 -23.61 16.80
CA ASN A 146 1.88 -22.20 16.40
C ASN A 146 1.13 -21.98 15.08
N PHE A 147 1.09 -22.96 14.20
CA PHE A 147 0.33 -22.89 12.94
C PHE A 147 -1.16 -23.14 13.19
N ASP A 148 -1.51 -24.09 14.06
CA ASP A 148 -2.90 -24.30 14.50
C ASP A 148 -3.45 -23.05 15.20
N LYS A 149 -2.63 -22.45 16.09
CA LYS A 149 -2.96 -21.20 16.80
C LYS A 149 -3.10 -20.01 15.84
N MET A 150 -2.30 -19.96 14.76
CA MET A 150 -2.44 -18.96 13.71
C MET A 150 -3.81 -19.06 13.05
N ASP A 151 -4.21 -20.27 12.62
CA ASP A 151 -5.52 -20.49 12.00
C ASP A 151 -6.66 -20.18 12.98
N GLU A 152 -6.52 -20.51 14.28
CA GLU A 152 -7.50 -20.13 15.32
C GLU A 152 -7.65 -18.60 15.43
N VAL A 153 -6.54 -17.85 15.43
CA VAL A 153 -6.55 -16.37 15.51
C VAL A 153 -7.16 -15.77 14.25
N ILE A 154 -6.77 -16.25 13.06
CA ILE A 154 -7.33 -15.81 11.78
C ILE A 154 -8.84 -16.07 11.72
N MET A 155 -9.28 -17.25 12.14
CA MET A 155 -10.71 -17.58 12.14
C MET A 155 -11.49 -16.79 13.20
N HIS A 156 -10.87 -16.46 14.35
CA HIS A 156 -11.50 -15.57 15.32
C HIS A 156 -11.66 -14.16 14.73
N TYR A 157 -10.63 -13.62 14.10
CA TYR A 157 -10.69 -12.35 13.39
C TYR A 157 -11.83 -12.35 12.36
N ALA A 158 -11.85 -13.31 11.43
CA ALA A 158 -12.86 -13.40 10.39
C ALA A 158 -14.29 -13.52 10.94
N LYS A 159 -14.50 -14.35 11.97
CA LYS A 159 -15.80 -14.49 12.63
C LYS A 159 -16.25 -13.21 13.32
N SER A 160 -15.36 -12.52 14.01
CA SER A 160 -15.67 -11.26 14.69
C SER A 160 -16.09 -10.18 13.70
N PHE A 161 -15.35 -10.06 12.60
CA PHE A 161 -15.66 -9.13 11.52
C PHE A 161 -17.03 -9.44 10.89
N LEU A 162 -17.28 -10.68 10.49
CA LEU A 162 -18.55 -11.07 9.88
C LEU A 162 -19.74 -10.90 10.84
N ASN A 163 -19.55 -11.20 12.12
CA ASN A 163 -20.60 -10.97 13.14
C ASN A 163 -20.95 -9.49 13.30
N SER A 164 -20.04 -8.59 12.99
CA SER A 164 -20.24 -7.13 13.06
C SER A 164 -20.66 -6.50 11.73
N GLY A 165 -20.82 -7.29 10.67
CA GLY A 165 -21.09 -6.75 9.32
C GLY A 165 -19.91 -6.02 8.70
N THR A 166 -18.70 -6.22 9.22
CA THR A 166 -17.46 -5.60 8.73
C THR A 166 -16.63 -6.63 7.95
N ILE A 167 -15.95 -6.21 6.90
CA ILE A 167 -15.09 -7.06 6.09
C ILE A 167 -13.84 -6.31 5.60
N ASP A 168 -12.76 -7.03 5.39
CA ASP A 168 -11.60 -6.58 4.62
C ASP A 168 -11.58 -7.17 3.21
N ILE A 169 -10.58 -6.84 2.43
CA ILE A 169 -10.50 -7.29 1.02
C ILE A 169 -10.28 -8.81 0.90
N ALA A 170 -9.53 -9.44 1.81
CA ALA A 170 -9.34 -10.89 1.79
C ALA A 170 -10.65 -11.62 2.03
N MET A 171 -11.41 -11.16 3.02
CA MET A 171 -12.74 -11.70 3.31
C MET A 171 -13.71 -11.45 2.16
N ALA A 172 -13.68 -10.27 1.54
CA ALA A 172 -14.52 -9.97 0.38
C ALA A 172 -14.25 -10.92 -0.79
N ILE A 173 -12.98 -11.17 -1.13
CA ILE A 173 -12.60 -12.11 -2.20
C ILE A 173 -13.08 -13.53 -1.87
N GLN A 174 -12.93 -13.98 -0.63
CA GLN A 174 -13.42 -15.30 -0.22
C GLN A 174 -14.95 -15.41 -0.27
N LEU A 175 -15.67 -14.43 0.26
CA LEU A 175 -17.13 -14.40 0.24
C LEU A 175 -17.67 -14.34 -1.20
N TYR A 176 -17.04 -13.55 -2.05
CA TYR A 176 -17.36 -13.44 -3.46
C TYR A 176 -17.25 -14.79 -4.17
N ASN A 177 -16.11 -15.45 -4.06
CA ASN A 177 -15.89 -16.75 -4.70
C ASN A 177 -16.75 -17.88 -4.09
N LYS A 178 -17.03 -17.81 -2.78
CA LYS A 178 -17.75 -18.87 -2.06
C LYS A 178 -19.27 -18.79 -2.23
N TYR A 179 -19.82 -17.59 -2.35
CA TYR A 179 -21.26 -17.36 -2.34
C TYR A 179 -21.78 -16.71 -3.61
N LEU A 180 -21.21 -15.60 -4.09
CA LEU A 180 -21.74 -14.91 -5.27
C LEU A 180 -21.47 -15.69 -6.55
N LEU A 181 -20.28 -16.19 -6.76
CA LEU A 181 -19.96 -17.00 -7.96
C LEU A 181 -20.64 -18.39 -7.98
N LYS A 182 -21.48 -18.70 -6.99
CA LYS A 182 -22.32 -19.91 -6.94
C LYS A 182 -23.80 -19.61 -6.97
N ASP A 183 -24.18 -18.34 -6.99
CA ASP A 183 -25.58 -17.92 -7.06
C ASP A 183 -26.02 -17.76 -8.52
N GLU A 184 -27.01 -18.55 -8.94
CA GLU A 184 -27.51 -18.56 -10.33
C GLU A 184 -28.04 -17.19 -10.78
N GLY A 185 -28.68 -16.44 -9.88
CA GLY A 185 -29.20 -15.11 -10.17
C GLY A 185 -28.09 -14.11 -10.42
N TYR A 186 -26.99 -14.21 -9.67
CA TYR A 186 -25.80 -13.40 -9.87
C TYR A 186 -25.06 -13.79 -11.16
N LEU A 187 -24.88 -15.06 -11.44
CA LEU A 187 -24.23 -15.53 -12.67
C LEU A 187 -24.93 -15.01 -13.93
N LYS A 188 -26.27 -14.99 -13.95
CA LYS A 188 -27.03 -14.36 -15.04
C LYS A 188 -26.74 -12.88 -15.23
N LYS A 189 -26.34 -12.15 -14.18
CA LYS A 189 -25.92 -10.73 -14.29
C LYS A 189 -24.54 -10.59 -14.92
N LEU A 190 -23.65 -11.55 -14.70
CA LEU A 190 -22.36 -11.55 -15.37
C LEU A 190 -22.48 -11.80 -16.89
N GLU A 191 -23.55 -12.42 -17.36
CA GLU A 191 -23.83 -12.61 -18.79
C GLU A 191 -24.05 -11.28 -19.55
N ASP A 192 -24.35 -10.17 -18.84
CA ASP A 192 -24.43 -8.83 -19.44
C ASP A 192 -23.06 -8.34 -19.95
N ILE A 193 -21.95 -8.93 -19.46
CA ILE A 193 -20.59 -8.63 -19.91
C ILE A 193 -20.32 -9.45 -21.19
N LYS A 194 -20.20 -8.76 -22.32
CA LYS A 194 -20.00 -9.40 -23.63
C LYS A 194 -18.56 -9.35 -24.13
N TYR A 195 -17.78 -8.42 -23.63
CA TYR A 195 -16.38 -8.22 -24.01
C TYR A 195 -15.52 -8.08 -22.77
N VAL A 196 -14.46 -8.88 -22.68
CA VAL A 196 -13.49 -8.85 -21.59
C VAL A 196 -12.12 -8.51 -22.15
N LEU A 197 -11.48 -7.53 -21.55
CA LEU A 197 -10.08 -7.18 -21.80
C LEU A 197 -9.31 -7.34 -20.49
N VAL A 198 -8.21 -8.07 -20.53
CA VAL A 198 -7.32 -8.24 -19.37
C VAL A 198 -5.95 -7.73 -19.75
N ASP A 199 -5.52 -6.68 -19.08
CA ASP A 199 -4.16 -6.16 -19.20
C ASP A 199 -3.27 -6.84 -18.16
N ASP A 200 -2.00 -7.13 -18.52
CA ASP A 200 -1.06 -7.88 -17.66
C ASP A 200 -1.63 -9.22 -17.12
N MET A 201 -2.12 -10.09 -18.01
CA MET A 201 -2.65 -11.41 -17.63
C MET A 201 -1.65 -12.23 -16.80
N ASP A 202 -0.36 -12.07 -17.04
CA ASP A 202 0.74 -12.73 -16.32
C ASP A 202 0.82 -12.33 -14.83
N GLU A 203 0.19 -11.21 -14.44
CA GLU A 203 0.12 -10.73 -13.06
C GLU A 203 -1.19 -11.07 -12.34
N MET A 204 -2.12 -11.79 -12.98
CA MET A 204 -3.38 -12.18 -12.37
C MET A 204 -3.18 -13.17 -11.21
N CYS A 205 -4.07 -13.12 -10.25
CA CYS A 205 -4.21 -14.17 -9.25
C CYS A 205 -5.19 -15.26 -9.68
N ALA A 206 -5.16 -16.40 -8.99
CA ALA A 206 -6.04 -17.54 -9.33
C ALA A 206 -7.54 -17.21 -9.18
N ALA A 207 -7.91 -16.38 -8.19
CA ALA A 207 -9.30 -15.97 -7.98
C ALA A 207 -9.81 -15.06 -9.11
N GLU A 208 -8.96 -14.19 -9.63
CA GLU A 208 -9.26 -13.33 -10.78
C GLU A 208 -9.42 -14.15 -12.04
N LEU A 209 -8.49 -15.08 -12.30
CA LEU A 209 -8.58 -16.00 -13.44
C LEU A 209 -9.88 -16.81 -13.41
N ASN A 210 -10.26 -17.33 -12.23
CA ASN A 210 -11.52 -18.05 -12.04
C ASN A 210 -12.75 -17.20 -12.44
N LEU A 211 -12.78 -15.93 -12.04
CA LEU A 211 -13.84 -15.00 -12.45
C LEU A 211 -13.87 -14.79 -13.96
N VAL A 212 -12.72 -14.53 -14.56
CA VAL A 212 -12.61 -14.30 -16.01
C VAL A 212 -13.01 -15.56 -16.79
N GLU A 213 -12.68 -16.75 -16.30
CA GLU A 213 -13.13 -18.02 -16.90
C GLU A 213 -14.65 -18.15 -16.91
N ILE A 214 -15.32 -17.81 -15.79
CA ILE A 214 -16.79 -17.84 -15.68
C ILE A 214 -17.43 -16.83 -16.66
N ILE A 215 -16.93 -15.58 -16.69
CA ILE A 215 -17.47 -14.56 -17.60
C ILE A 215 -17.25 -14.96 -19.06
N SER A 216 -16.11 -15.57 -19.39
CA SER A 216 -15.74 -15.95 -20.76
C SER A 216 -16.65 -16.99 -21.38
N GLU A 217 -17.39 -17.77 -20.57
CA GLU A 217 -18.33 -18.78 -21.08
C GLU A 217 -19.48 -18.15 -21.87
N ASN A 218 -19.88 -16.92 -21.52
CA ASN A 218 -21.00 -16.21 -22.17
C ASN A 218 -20.55 -14.93 -22.87
N ALA A 219 -19.25 -14.61 -22.85
CA ALA A 219 -18.70 -13.45 -23.54
C ALA A 219 -18.57 -13.72 -25.05
N HIS A 220 -18.83 -12.71 -25.86
CA HIS A 220 -18.65 -12.78 -27.31
C HIS A 220 -17.16 -12.83 -27.67
N LYS A 221 -16.30 -12.07 -26.96
CA LYS A 221 -14.86 -12.01 -27.22
C LYS A 221 -14.08 -11.62 -25.97
N CYS A 222 -12.94 -12.26 -25.78
CA CYS A 222 -11.98 -11.95 -24.73
C CYS A 222 -10.63 -11.61 -25.33
N TYR A 223 -9.95 -10.58 -24.81
CA TYR A 223 -8.61 -10.17 -25.21
C TYR A 223 -7.71 -10.20 -23.99
N PHE A 224 -6.59 -10.89 -24.10
CA PHE A 224 -5.61 -11.03 -23.03
C PHE A 224 -4.27 -10.47 -23.50
N PHE A 225 -3.76 -9.50 -22.76
CA PHE A 225 -2.43 -8.95 -22.97
C PHE A 225 -1.52 -9.52 -21.90
N SER A 226 -0.38 -10.08 -22.27
CA SER A 226 0.50 -10.73 -21.32
C SER A 226 1.95 -10.68 -21.73
N ASN A 227 2.81 -10.69 -20.74
CA ASN A 227 4.24 -10.86 -20.88
C ASN A 227 4.70 -12.04 -20.02
N MET A 228 4.48 -13.26 -20.52
CA MET A 228 4.70 -14.50 -19.79
C MET A 228 6.14 -14.71 -19.28
N GLU A 229 7.08 -13.85 -19.67
CA GLU A 229 8.44 -13.89 -19.19
C GLU A 229 8.75 -12.89 -18.07
N ALA A 230 7.87 -11.92 -17.82
CA ALA A 230 8.09 -10.88 -16.83
C ALA A 230 7.66 -11.32 -15.43
N GLY A 231 6.38 -11.40 -15.11
CA GLY A 231 5.81 -11.89 -13.84
C GLY A 231 6.53 -11.45 -12.57
N PHE A 232 6.41 -10.18 -12.15
CA PHE A 232 7.16 -9.64 -11.00
C PHE A 232 6.33 -9.47 -9.72
N CYS A 233 5.00 -9.55 -9.79
CA CYS A 233 4.08 -9.35 -8.65
C CYS A 233 3.84 -10.60 -7.79
N ASN A 234 4.82 -11.47 -7.67
CA ASN A 234 4.67 -12.76 -6.98
C ASN A 234 4.15 -12.64 -5.53
N SER A 235 4.49 -11.57 -4.83
CA SER A 235 4.07 -11.34 -3.44
C SER A 235 2.67 -10.72 -3.30
N TYR A 236 2.00 -10.43 -4.42
CA TYR A 236 0.65 -9.82 -4.45
C TYR A 236 -0.43 -10.78 -4.97
N GLY A 237 -0.16 -12.07 -4.92
CA GLY A 237 -1.11 -13.12 -5.30
C GLY A 237 -1.01 -13.56 -6.75
N SER A 238 -0.14 -12.95 -7.58
CA SER A 238 0.03 -13.40 -8.95
C SER A 238 0.59 -14.82 -9.01
N ASP A 239 0.05 -15.64 -9.92
CA ASP A 239 0.40 -17.05 -10.05
C ASP A 239 0.57 -17.45 -11.52
N ILE A 240 1.69 -17.04 -12.09
CA ILE A 240 2.01 -17.28 -13.50
C ILE A 240 2.05 -18.78 -13.85
N ASP A 241 2.44 -19.64 -12.90
CA ASP A 241 2.49 -21.08 -13.13
C ASP A 241 1.08 -21.71 -13.14
N PHE A 242 0.10 -21.08 -12.49
CA PHE A 242 -1.32 -21.42 -12.61
C PHE A 242 -1.91 -20.89 -13.92
N ILE A 243 -1.60 -19.66 -14.28
CA ILE A 243 -2.06 -19.01 -15.51
C ILE A 243 -1.59 -19.76 -16.75
N LYS A 244 -0.34 -20.25 -16.77
CA LYS A 244 0.20 -21.07 -17.86
C LYS A 244 -0.57 -22.37 -18.14
N LYS A 245 -1.42 -22.80 -17.22
CA LYS A 245 -2.32 -23.97 -17.38
C LYS A 245 -3.73 -23.58 -17.85
N SER A 246 -3.99 -22.28 -18.00
CA SER A 246 -5.31 -21.78 -18.40
C SER A 246 -5.63 -22.12 -19.85
N LYS A 247 -6.93 -22.38 -20.11
CA LYS A 247 -7.48 -22.59 -21.45
C LYS A 247 -7.29 -21.37 -22.40
N PHE A 248 -7.11 -20.18 -21.86
CA PHE A 248 -6.95 -18.97 -22.66
C PHE A 248 -5.66 -18.93 -23.47
N LEU A 249 -4.63 -19.64 -23.05
CA LEU A 249 -3.36 -19.76 -23.79
C LEU A 249 -3.45 -20.66 -25.04
N SER A 250 -4.56 -21.35 -25.23
CA SER A 250 -4.85 -22.14 -26.46
C SER A 250 -5.61 -21.33 -27.52
N GLY A 251 -5.90 -20.05 -27.28
CA GLY A 251 -6.56 -19.16 -28.23
C GLY A 251 -5.66 -18.70 -29.37
N GLU A 252 -6.16 -17.79 -30.19
CA GLU A 252 -5.37 -17.14 -31.24
C GLU A 252 -4.28 -16.25 -30.61
N LEU A 253 -3.01 -16.59 -30.87
CA LEU A 253 -1.86 -15.88 -30.35
C LEU A 253 -1.41 -14.82 -31.37
N ILE A 254 -1.36 -13.55 -30.93
CA ILE A 254 -0.83 -12.44 -31.71
C ILE A 254 0.43 -11.96 -30.97
N ASN A 255 1.60 -12.16 -31.58
CA ASN A 255 2.85 -11.63 -31.05
C ASN A 255 2.98 -10.15 -31.43
N LEU A 256 3.20 -9.29 -30.43
CA LEU A 256 3.53 -7.90 -30.63
C LEU A 256 5.08 -7.79 -30.59
N GLU A 257 5.69 -7.71 -31.77
CA GLU A 257 7.16 -7.73 -31.90
C GLU A 257 7.79 -6.36 -31.67
N GLU A 258 7.03 -5.28 -31.72
CA GLU A 258 7.54 -3.93 -31.56
C GLU A 258 7.67 -3.54 -30.07
N HIS A 259 8.87 -3.10 -29.70
CA HIS A 259 9.18 -2.60 -28.36
C HIS A 259 9.29 -1.06 -28.40
N PHE A 260 8.25 -0.37 -27.96
CA PHE A 260 8.16 1.10 -28.04
C PHE A 260 8.93 1.82 -26.90
N LEU A 261 9.30 1.10 -25.83
CA LEU A 261 9.87 1.70 -24.63
C LEU A 261 11.31 1.26 -24.34
N CYS A 262 11.80 0.24 -25.01
CA CYS A 262 13.09 -0.39 -24.77
C CYS A 262 14.00 -0.17 -25.97
N SER A 263 15.31 -0.01 -25.72
CA SER A 263 16.28 0.01 -26.82
C SER A 263 16.37 -1.36 -27.48
N SER A 264 16.71 -1.40 -28.78
CA SER A 264 16.90 -2.66 -29.52
C SER A 264 17.98 -3.54 -28.87
N GLU A 265 19.02 -2.95 -28.30
CA GLU A 265 20.08 -3.64 -27.58
C GLU A 265 19.56 -4.37 -26.34
N PHE A 266 18.69 -3.71 -25.54
CA PHE A 266 18.11 -4.34 -24.37
C PHE A 266 17.14 -5.47 -24.73
N CYS A 267 16.47 -5.40 -25.90
CA CYS A 267 15.68 -6.51 -26.39
C CYS A 267 16.55 -7.76 -26.65
N HIS A 268 17.72 -7.59 -27.27
CA HIS A 268 18.66 -8.70 -27.49
C HIS A 268 19.26 -9.28 -26.19
N ILE A 269 19.46 -8.44 -25.15
CA ILE A 269 19.89 -8.92 -23.84
C ILE A 269 18.80 -9.77 -23.18
N LEU A 270 17.54 -9.40 -23.37
CA LEU A 270 16.40 -10.16 -22.84
C LEU A 270 16.31 -11.58 -23.41
N GLU A 271 16.73 -11.76 -24.67
CA GLU A 271 16.78 -13.08 -25.33
C GLU A 271 17.95 -13.95 -24.84
N SER A 272 19.03 -13.35 -24.41
CA SER A 272 20.26 -14.04 -23.99
C SER A 272 20.87 -13.41 -22.74
N PRO A 273 20.47 -13.85 -21.55
CA PRO A 273 20.88 -13.26 -20.26
C PRO A 273 22.37 -13.16 -20.02
N ASN A 274 23.15 -14.09 -20.56
CA ASN A 274 24.61 -14.07 -20.46
C ASN A 274 25.24 -12.85 -21.14
N LYS A 275 24.47 -12.09 -21.93
CA LYS A 275 24.92 -10.85 -22.56
C LYS A 275 24.78 -9.61 -21.69
N PHE A 276 24.11 -9.72 -20.53
CA PHE A 276 23.93 -8.59 -19.62
C PHE A 276 25.25 -7.90 -19.23
N LYS A 277 26.33 -8.65 -19.08
CA LYS A 277 27.67 -8.15 -18.73
C LYS A 277 28.43 -7.45 -19.86
N TYR A 278 27.98 -7.56 -21.09
CA TYR A 278 28.73 -7.14 -22.28
C TYR A 278 28.02 -6.05 -23.11
N SER A 279 27.05 -5.36 -22.51
CA SER A 279 26.38 -4.27 -23.19
C SER A 279 27.15 -2.95 -23.02
N ASP A 280 27.32 -2.20 -24.09
CA ASP A 280 27.97 -0.87 -24.06
C ASP A 280 27.11 0.18 -23.32
N ASN A 281 25.83 -0.12 -23.12
CA ASN A 281 24.88 0.76 -22.42
C ASN A 281 24.57 0.33 -20.97
N ILE A 282 25.28 -0.67 -20.44
CA ILE A 282 25.16 -1.12 -19.05
C ILE A 282 26.50 -0.93 -18.35
N TYR A 283 26.53 -0.05 -17.36
CA TYR A 283 27.70 0.28 -16.57
C TYR A 283 27.58 -0.30 -15.16
N ILE A 284 28.60 -1.02 -14.71
CA ILE A 284 28.59 -1.71 -13.41
C ILE A 284 29.71 -1.14 -12.54
N ASP A 285 29.37 -0.57 -11.40
CA ASP A 285 30.31 -0.15 -10.35
C ASP A 285 29.89 -0.75 -9.00
N ILE A 286 30.55 -1.81 -8.62
CA ILE A 286 30.39 -2.52 -7.35
C ILE A 286 31.63 -2.42 -6.45
N GLY A 287 32.55 -1.50 -6.80
CA GLY A 287 33.82 -1.32 -6.11
C GLY A 287 33.80 -0.37 -4.92
N SER A 288 32.61 -0.01 -4.40
CA SER A 288 32.50 0.79 -3.18
C SER A 288 32.54 -0.11 -1.96
N SER A 289 33.40 0.18 -0.98
CA SER A 289 33.42 -0.56 0.29
C SER A 289 32.20 -0.18 1.14
N LEU A 290 31.96 1.11 1.33
CA LEU A 290 30.85 1.60 2.12
C LEU A 290 29.67 2.04 1.25
N ARG A 291 28.47 1.91 1.80
CA ARG A 291 27.26 2.38 1.15
C ARG A 291 27.24 3.90 0.92
N SER A 292 27.83 4.68 1.82
CA SER A 292 28.00 6.14 1.64
C SER A 292 28.85 6.49 0.42
N GLU A 293 29.90 5.74 0.14
CA GLU A 293 30.73 5.92 -1.08
C GLU A 293 29.93 5.62 -2.35
N MET A 294 29.09 4.57 -2.31
CA MET A 294 28.18 4.27 -3.41
C MET A 294 27.20 5.42 -3.66
N ILE A 295 26.59 5.98 -2.60
CA ILE A 295 25.66 7.12 -2.70
C ILE A 295 26.37 8.36 -3.25
N GLU A 296 27.62 8.61 -2.84
CA GLU A 296 28.43 9.70 -3.38
C GLU A 296 28.69 9.55 -4.88
N LYS A 297 29.07 8.34 -5.33
CA LYS A 297 29.26 8.03 -6.76
C LYS A 297 27.96 8.21 -7.56
N ILE A 298 26.81 7.79 -7.03
CA ILE A 298 25.50 8.01 -7.65
C ILE A 298 25.24 9.52 -7.79
N GLY A 299 25.49 10.31 -6.75
CA GLY A 299 25.33 11.75 -6.81
C GLY A 299 26.26 12.43 -7.83
N ASN A 300 27.50 11.97 -7.96
CA ASN A 300 28.43 12.44 -8.98
C ASN A 300 27.94 12.11 -10.39
N LYS A 301 27.45 10.86 -10.60
CA LYS A 301 26.89 10.44 -11.89
C LYS A 301 25.63 11.20 -12.27
N LEU A 302 24.73 11.49 -11.33
CA LEU A 302 23.57 12.32 -11.58
C LEU A 302 23.96 13.72 -12.07
N LYS A 303 24.97 14.32 -11.41
CA LYS A 303 25.48 15.63 -11.84
C LYS A 303 26.04 15.57 -13.26
N GLU A 304 26.87 14.58 -13.57
CA GLU A 304 27.43 14.36 -14.91
C GLU A 304 26.32 14.23 -15.96
N LEU A 305 25.29 13.39 -15.71
CA LEU A 305 24.18 13.19 -16.63
C LEU A 305 23.39 14.48 -16.90
N ILE A 306 23.16 15.29 -15.87
CA ILE A 306 22.49 16.57 -16.02
C ILE A 306 23.36 17.58 -16.77
N ASP A 307 24.66 17.65 -16.45
CA ASP A 307 25.61 18.52 -17.12
C ASP A 307 25.78 18.14 -18.62
N ASP A 308 25.65 16.84 -18.95
CA ASP A 308 25.63 16.30 -20.32
C ASP A 308 24.29 16.55 -21.05
N GLY A 309 23.29 17.18 -20.40
CA GLY A 309 22.03 17.57 -21.00
C GLY A 309 20.93 16.50 -20.93
N THR A 310 21.08 15.44 -20.13
CA THR A 310 20.00 14.48 -19.90
C THR A 310 18.87 15.15 -19.09
N PRO A 311 17.62 15.16 -19.58
CA PRO A 311 16.51 15.76 -18.83
C PRO A 311 16.28 15.03 -17.49
N PRO A 312 16.06 15.74 -16.37
CA PRO A 312 15.81 15.12 -15.07
C PRO A 312 14.65 14.11 -15.08
N GLU A 313 13.57 14.42 -15.79
CA GLU A 313 12.39 13.54 -15.93
C GLU A 313 12.66 12.22 -16.65
N ASP A 314 13.77 12.13 -17.36
CA ASP A 314 14.21 10.92 -18.07
C ASP A 314 15.12 10.03 -17.22
N ILE A 315 15.45 10.45 -15.99
CA ILE A 315 16.30 9.72 -15.07
C ILE A 315 15.47 9.07 -13.96
N ALA A 316 15.63 7.75 -13.80
CA ALA A 316 15.04 6.99 -12.71
C ALA A 316 16.12 6.33 -11.83
N ILE A 317 16.07 6.59 -10.53
CA ILE A 317 16.90 5.91 -9.53
C ILE A 317 16.04 4.80 -8.93
N ILE A 318 16.50 3.56 -9.08
CA ILE A 318 15.73 2.37 -8.72
C ILE A 318 16.45 1.63 -7.61
N CYS A 319 15.80 1.48 -6.46
CA CYS A 319 16.29 0.77 -5.29
C CYS A 319 15.48 -0.51 -5.02
N PRO A 320 16.04 -1.49 -4.28
CA PRO A 320 15.30 -2.72 -3.98
C PRO A 320 14.06 -2.48 -3.12
N ILE A 321 14.15 -1.54 -2.19
CA ILE A 321 13.06 -1.07 -1.31
C ILE A 321 13.11 0.45 -1.23
N ASN A 322 12.01 1.07 -0.80
CA ASN A 322 12.00 2.52 -0.54
C ASN A 322 13.04 2.87 0.52
N ASP A 323 13.95 3.77 0.16
CA ASP A 323 15.11 4.12 0.93
C ASP A 323 15.06 5.59 1.36
N PHE A 324 14.92 5.77 2.66
CA PHE A 324 14.84 7.11 3.25
C PHE A 324 16.21 7.82 3.26
N VAL A 325 17.29 7.09 3.57
CA VAL A 325 18.65 7.66 3.67
C VAL A 325 19.13 8.11 2.31
N LEU A 326 19.03 7.25 1.30
CA LEU A 326 19.33 7.60 -0.09
C LEU A 326 18.53 8.82 -0.55
N SER A 327 17.23 8.85 -0.25
CA SER A 327 16.35 9.97 -0.60
C SER A 327 16.78 11.28 0.07
N TYR A 328 17.15 11.23 1.35
CA TYR A 328 17.58 12.39 2.13
C TYR A 328 18.93 12.92 1.62
N GLU A 329 19.91 12.05 1.47
CA GLU A 329 21.26 12.40 1.00
C GLU A 329 21.22 13.06 -0.39
N LEU A 330 20.52 12.45 -1.34
CA LEU A 330 20.42 13.00 -2.69
C LEU A 330 19.65 14.33 -2.71
N ARG A 331 18.54 14.46 -1.98
CA ARG A 331 17.80 15.72 -1.87
C ARG A 331 18.62 16.82 -1.22
N SER A 332 19.37 16.49 -0.17
CA SER A 332 20.26 17.45 0.50
C SER A 332 21.33 17.96 -0.43
N ARG A 333 21.89 17.07 -1.26
CA ARG A 333 22.94 17.41 -2.23
C ARG A 333 22.45 18.31 -3.36
N PHE A 334 21.21 18.07 -3.83
CA PHE A 334 20.62 18.79 -4.96
C PHE A 334 19.56 19.82 -4.53
N LYS A 335 19.59 20.29 -3.27
CA LYS A 335 18.55 21.19 -2.75
C LYS A 335 18.43 22.53 -3.51
N ASP A 336 19.54 22.99 -4.13
CA ASP A 336 19.59 24.26 -4.89
C ASP A 336 19.52 24.02 -6.41
N ALA A 337 19.26 22.79 -6.85
CA ALA A 337 19.10 22.43 -8.26
C ALA A 337 17.74 22.89 -8.81
N PRO A 338 17.61 23.10 -10.12
CA PRO A 338 16.35 23.49 -10.76
C PRO A 338 15.36 22.31 -10.95
N PHE A 339 15.58 21.19 -10.30
CA PHE A 339 14.75 19.99 -10.31
C PHE A 339 14.64 19.41 -8.89
N GLU A 340 13.64 18.61 -8.66
CA GLU A 340 13.47 17.87 -7.43
C GLU A 340 13.74 16.37 -7.62
N ILE A 341 13.99 15.65 -6.52
CA ILE A 341 14.06 14.19 -6.50
C ILE A 341 12.80 13.65 -5.84
N ASN A 342 11.91 13.15 -6.66
CA ASN A 342 10.62 12.64 -6.23
C ASN A 342 10.68 11.15 -5.85
N ASN A 343 10.36 10.84 -4.59
CA ASN A 343 10.35 9.47 -4.10
C ASN A 343 8.95 8.86 -4.26
N LEU A 344 8.79 7.95 -5.25
CA LEU A 344 7.56 7.22 -5.47
C LEU A 344 7.30 6.20 -4.37
N GLY A 345 6.11 6.27 -3.78
CA GLY A 345 5.70 5.35 -2.72
C GLY A 345 6.34 5.66 -1.37
N LYS A 346 6.81 6.91 -1.17
CA LYS A 346 7.12 7.39 0.17
C LYS A 346 5.84 7.32 1.00
N LYS A 347 5.82 6.40 1.96
CA LYS A 347 4.75 6.33 2.94
C LYS A 347 4.93 7.48 3.93
N SER A 348 4.02 8.42 3.94
CA SER A 348 3.93 9.46 4.97
C SER A 348 2.97 8.98 6.05
N LYS A 349 3.26 9.29 7.31
CA LYS A 349 2.27 9.09 8.37
C LYS A 349 1.19 10.14 8.26
N LEU A 350 -0.03 9.82 8.69
CA LEU A 350 -1.11 10.80 8.77
C LEU A 350 -0.72 12.00 9.64
N MET A 351 0.02 11.75 10.71
CA MET A 351 0.54 12.78 11.63
C MET A 351 1.58 13.73 11.00
N ASP A 352 2.16 13.38 9.84
CA ASP A 352 3.06 14.29 9.11
C ASP A 352 2.29 15.46 8.47
N ASN A 353 0.98 15.29 8.25
CA ASN A 353 0.13 16.37 7.79
C ASN A 353 -0.20 17.35 8.93
N ALA A 354 0.09 18.62 8.73
CA ALA A 354 -0.07 19.66 9.76
C ALA A 354 -1.52 19.80 10.27
N TYR A 355 -2.52 19.57 9.40
CA TYR A 355 -3.93 19.62 9.77
C TYR A 355 -4.33 18.44 10.63
N VAL A 356 -3.96 17.22 10.23
CA VAL A 356 -4.19 16.00 11.03
C VAL A 356 -3.53 16.13 12.39
N HIS A 357 -2.26 16.59 12.43
CA HIS A 357 -1.53 16.81 13.67
C HIS A 357 -2.27 17.76 14.62
N CYS A 358 -2.74 18.91 14.12
CA CYS A 358 -3.50 19.87 14.93
C CYS A 358 -4.84 19.29 15.41
N ILE A 359 -5.58 18.57 14.53
CA ILE A 359 -6.85 17.93 14.90
C ILE A 359 -6.62 16.93 16.03
N MET A 360 -5.63 16.04 15.91
CA MET A 360 -5.36 15.03 16.92
C MET A 360 -4.95 15.64 18.27
N MET A 361 -4.13 16.69 18.25
CA MET A 361 -3.79 17.42 19.48
C MET A 361 -5.02 18.06 20.14
N ILE A 362 -5.89 18.69 19.35
CA ILE A 362 -7.12 19.32 19.88
C ILE A 362 -8.07 18.26 20.43
N ILE A 363 -8.24 17.12 19.76
CA ILE A 363 -9.02 15.97 20.26
C ILE A 363 -8.53 15.56 21.65
N CYS A 364 -7.23 15.36 21.83
CA CYS A 364 -6.65 14.98 23.13
C CYS A 364 -6.81 16.07 24.21
N MET A 365 -6.98 17.35 23.83
CA MET A 365 -7.31 18.43 24.75
C MET A 365 -8.78 18.49 25.10
N CYS A 366 -9.66 18.06 24.19
CA CYS A 366 -11.11 18.05 24.38
C CYS A 366 -11.60 16.84 25.19
N ILE A 367 -11.00 15.67 24.99
CA ILE A 367 -11.41 14.40 25.62
C ILE A 367 -10.41 14.07 26.73
N GLU A 368 -10.83 14.25 27.99
CA GLU A 368 -9.95 14.07 29.15
C GLU A 368 -9.50 12.62 29.37
N ASP A 369 -10.34 11.66 28.97
CA ASP A 369 -10.08 10.23 29.13
C ASP A 369 -9.05 9.68 28.11
N ILE A 370 -8.61 10.49 27.13
CA ILE A 370 -7.56 10.12 26.20
C ILE A 370 -6.21 10.43 26.81
N GLU A 371 -5.40 9.41 26.99
CA GLU A 371 -4.04 9.52 27.50
C GLU A 371 -3.03 9.55 26.36
N TYR A 372 -2.46 10.73 26.10
CA TYR A 372 -1.35 10.90 25.17
C TYR A 372 -0.50 12.11 25.56
N ASP A 373 0.82 11.92 25.61
CA ASP A 373 1.77 12.98 25.98
C ASP A 373 2.47 13.51 24.73
N PHE A 374 2.02 14.65 24.26
CA PHE A 374 2.69 15.39 23.19
C PHE A 374 3.99 16.02 23.65
N THR A 375 4.97 16.02 22.76
CA THR A 375 6.27 16.67 23.01
C THR A 375 6.15 18.20 22.87
N MET A 376 7.18 18.89 23.34
CA MET A 376 7.26 20.36 23.16
C MET A 376 7.31 20.74 21.67
N ASP A 377 7.88 19.90 20.82
CA ASP A 377 7.92 20.11 19.37
C ASP A 377 6.52 20.00 18.73
N ASP A 378 5.67 19.12 19.23
CA ASP A 378 4.29 19.01 18.78
C ASP A 378 3.50 20.28 19.08
N TYR A 379 3.65 20.83 20.29
CA TYR A 379 3.03 22.12 20.63
C TYR A 379 3.59 23.27 19.80
N ARG A 380 4.89 23.28 19.51
CA ARG A 380 5.50 24.26 18.61
C ARG A 380 4.87 24.21 17.23
N LYS A 381 4.70 23.01 16.66
CA LYS A 381 4.04 22.80 15.37
C LYS A 381 2.58 23.25 15.42
N LEU A 382 1.86 22.93 16.50
CA LEU A 382 0.48 23.37 16.70
C LEU A 382 0.36 24.90 16.61
N PHE A 383 1.16 25.64 17.38
CA PHE A 383 1.09 27.11 17.39
C PHE A 383 1.57 27.73 16.07
N SER A 384 2.61 27.18 15.46
CA SER A 384 3.06 27.64 14.14
C SER A 384 1.97 27.47 13.08
N THR A 385 1.21 26.38 13.12
CA THR A 385 0.12 26.10 12.15
C THR A 385 -1.13 26.92 12.46
N LEU A 386 -1.63 26.89 13.70
CA LEU A 386 -2.91 27.51 14.04
C LEU A 386 -2.85 29.04 14.12
N LEU A 387 -1.72 29.58 14.61
CA LEU A 387 -1.55 31.01 14.85
C LEU A 387 -0.64 31.69 13.81
N LEU A 388 -0.07 30.92 12.88
CA LEU A 388 0.88 31.41 11.87
C LEU A 388 2.06 32.18 12.52
N THR A 389 2.57 31.64 13.63
CA THR A 389 3.69 32.23 14.38
C THR A 389 5.03 31.72 13.86
N ASP A 390 6.07 32.53 13.97
CA ASP A 390 7.44 32.11 13.68
C ASP A 390 7.96 31.08 14.71
N ALA A 391 9.08 30.44 14.39
CA ALA A 391 9.66 29.36 15.19
C ALA A 391 9.99 29.79 16.63
N LYS A 392 10.44 31.06 16.84
CA LYS A 392 10.79 31.58 18.16
C LYS A 392 9.55 31.81 19.01
N THR A 393 8.55 32.46 18.45
CA THR A 393 7.27 32.73 19.14
C THR A 393 6.55 31.41 19.47
N SER A 394 6.49 30.45 18.53
CA SER A 394 5.92 29.11 18.76
C SER A 394 6.64 28.37 19.88
N TRP A 395 7.97 28.49 19.96
CA TRP A 395 8.77 27.87 21.02
C TRP A 395 8.51 28.48 22.40
N ILE A 396 8.40 29.82 22.49
CA ILE A 396 8.05 30.52 23.73
C ILE A 396 6.69 30.07 24.23
N LEU A 397 5.69 30.07 23.35
CA LEU A 397 4.33 29.61 23.67
C LEU A 397 4.32 28.15 24.15
N SER A 398 5.03 27.26 23.47
CA SER A 398 5.07 25.85 23.88
C SER A 398 5.62 25.63 25.29
N LYS A 399 6.50 26.48 25.75
CA LYS A 399 7.04 26.44 27.13
C LYS A 399 6.17 27.09 28.18
N GLU A 400 5.58 28.22 27.85
CA GLU A 400 5.00 29.12 28.87
C GLU A 400 3.49 28.91 29.03
N VAL A 401 2.80 28.45 27.97
CA VAL A 401 1.34 28.40 27.95
C VAL A 401 0.77 26.96 28.12
N VAL A 402 1.59 25.95 27.90
CA VAL A 402 1.18 24.55 28.02
C VAL A 402 1.35 24.06 29.45
N ASN A 403 0.26 23.59 30.05
CA ASN A 403 0.26 22.97 31.37
C ASN A 403 -0.55 21.66 31.32
N PHE A 404 0.13 20.52 31.50
CA PHE A 404 -0.51 19.20 31.52
C PHE A 404 -1.56 19.02 30.40
N ARG A 405 -1.16 19.11 29.14
CA ARG A 405 -2.05 18.99 27.94
C ARG A 405 -3.09 20.10 27.78
N LYS A 406 -3.19 21.05 28.72
CA LYS A 406 -4.14 22.17 28.66
C LYS A 406 -3.43 23.45 28.25
N LEU A 407 -4.10 24.24 27.43
CA LEU A 407 -3.65 25.57 27.08
C LEU A 407 -4.08 26.55 28.16
N GLY A 408 -3.11 27.26 28.74
CA GLY A 408 -3.30 28.28 29.75
C GLY A 408 -3.79 29.61 29.18
N ASP A 409 -4.07 30.56 30.06
CA ASP A 409 -4.41 31.92 29.66
C ASP A 409 -3.13 32.71 29.32
N LEU A 410 -3.20 33.62 28.35
CA LEU A 410 -2.06 34.45 27.94
C LEU A 410 -1.77 35.57 28.97
N MET A 411 -0.51 35.72 29.35
CA MET A 411 -0.01 36.89 30.03
C MET A 411 0.26 38.05 29.07
N ASP A 412 0.36 39.26 29.56
CA ASP A 412 0.58 40.46 28.72
C ASP A 412 1.90 40.41 27.93
N THR A 413 2.91 39.77 28.47
CA THR A 413 4.19 39.54 27.78
C THR A 413 4.01 38.71 26.51
N GLN A 414 3.23 37.65 26.59
CA GLN A 414 2.96 36.74 25.44
C GLN A 414 2.05 37.42 24.40
N LYS A 415 1.04 38.19 24.86
CA LYS A 415 0.20 39.00 23.96
C LYS A 415 1.05 40.01 23.16
N ASN A 416 1.98 40.68 23.82
CA ASN A 416 2.85 41.64 23.16
C ASN A 416 3.80 40.99 22.12
N ILE A 417 4.27 39.75 22.39
CA ILE A 417 5.13 39.02 21.45
C ILE A 417 4.34 38.55 20.22
N MET A 418 3.09 38.11 20.41
CA MET A 418 2.25 37.55 19.31
C MET A 418 1.55 38.63 18.49
N GLY A 419 1.23 39.76 19.08
CA GLY A 419 0.32 40.77 18.57
C GLY A 419 -1.15 40.48 18.88
N GLU A 420 -1.98 41.53 18.86
CA GLU A 420 -3.40 41.46 19.30
C GLU A 420 -4.25 40.47 18.49
N GLU A 421 -4.06 40.38 17.17
CA GLU A 421 -4.81 39.50 16.28
C GLU A 421 -4.59 38.03 16.65
N ARG A 422 -3.34 37.59 16.76
CA ARG A 422 -2.99 36.21 17.12
C ARG A 422 -3.38 35.87 18.55
N ALA A 423 -3.24 36.84 19.48
CA ALA A 423 -3.69 36.68 20.87
C ALA A 423 -5.22 36.49 20.95
N SER A 424 -5.98 37.25 20.16
CA SER A 424 -7.44 37.06 20.04
C SER A 424 -7.80 35.69 19.50
N LYS A 425 -7.12 35.24 18.44
CA LYS A 425 -7.32 33.92 17.86
C LYS A 425 -6.98 32.79 18.84
N TYR A 426 -5.87 32.92 19.57
CA TYR A 426 -5.51 31.98 20.63
C TYR A 426 -6.60 31.86 21.69
N ASN A 427 -7.07 33.01 22.22
CA ASN A 427 -8.12 33.04 23.24
C ASN A 427 -9.44 32.41 22.72
N TYR A 428 -9.78 32.64 21.45
CA TYR A 428 -10.91 31.98 20.80
C TYR A 428 -10.75 30.46 20.80
N ILE A 429 -9.60 29.94 20.37
CA ILE A 429 -9.31 28.49 20.30
C ILE A 429 -9.40 27.88 21.71
N VAL A 430 -8.78 28.50 22.73
CA VAL A 430 -8.83 27.98 24.10
C VAL A 430 -10.25 27.95 24.64
N LYS A 431 -11.04 29.00 24.40
CA LYS A 431 -12.44 29.08 24.80
C LYS A 431 -13.27 27.99 24.10
N TRP A 432 -13.02 27.79 22.81
CA TRP A 432 -13.70 26.77 22.01
C TRP A 432 -13.40 25.36 22.54
N ILE A 433 -12.11 25.01 22.80
CA ILE A 433 -11.68 23.73 23.36
C ILE A 433 -12.39 23.48 24.72
N ARG A 434 -12.39 24.48 25.62
CA ARG A 434 -13.05 24.37 26.94
C ARG A 434 -14.56 24.13 26.84
N ASN A 435 -15.22 24.77 25.89
CA ASN A 435 -16.65 24.57 25.64
C ASN A 435 -16.93 23.18 25.03
N CYS A 436 -16.12 22.77 24.07
CA CYS A 436 -16.23 21.48 23.42
C CYS A 436 -16.05 20.32 24.41
N SER A 437 -15.05 20.41 25.31
CA SER A 437 -14.83 19.41 26.36
C SER A 437 -16.03 19.25 27.30
N LYS A 438 -16.79 20.33 27.59
CA LYS A 438 -18.03 20.24 28.37
C LYS A 438 -19.15 19.51 27.61
N ASN A 439 -19.26 19.76 26.31
CA ASN A 439 -20.32 19.15 25.49
C ASN A 439 -20.06 17.66 25.25
N ILE A 440 -18.80 17.24 25.11
CA ILE A 440 -18.41 15.82 25.01
C ILE A 440 -18.81 15.06 26.28
N ARG A 441 -18.58 15.64 27.47
CA ARG A 441 -19.00 15.03 28.75
C ARG A 441 -20.52 14.81 28.87
N SER A 442 -21.31 15.52 28.08
CA SER A 442 -22.75 15.33 28.00
C SER A 442 -23.21 14.35 26.93
N ASP A 443 -22.30 13.59 26.33
CA ASP A 443 -22.52 12.65 25.20
C ASP A 443 -23.24 13.29 23.98
N SER A 444 -23.04 14.59 23.78
CA SER A 444 -23.66 15.33 22.68
C SER A 444 -22.84 15.42 21.41
N ILE A 445 -21.54 15.03 21.45
CA ILE A 445 -20.61 15.09 20.32
C ILE A 445 -19.80 13.81 20.28
N ASP A 446 -19.85 13.10 19.15
CA ASP A 446 -19.02 11.94 18.87
C ASP A 446 -17.67 12.32 18.21
N MET A 447 -16.76 11.35 18.06
CA MET A 447 -15.45 11.57 17.49
C MET A 447 -15.48 12.06 16.04
N PRO A 448 -16.25 11.47 15.12
CA PRO A 448 -16.39 11.96 13.74
C PRO A 448 -16.91 13.40 13.67
N GLU A 449 -17.87 13.75 14.49
CA GLU A 449 -18.42 15.10 14.56
C GLU A 449 -17.40 16.08 15.15
N LEU A 450 -16.67 15.67 16.19
CA LEU A 450 -15.60 16.48 16.79
C LEU A 450 -14.53 16.85 15.75
N ILE A 451 -14.10 15.92 14.92
CA ILE A 451 -13.12 16.17 13.83
C ILE A 451 -13.66 17.26 12.88
N ARG A 452 -14.93 17.14 12.45
CA ARG A 452 -15.58 18.13 11.58
C ARG A 452 -15.69 19.51 12.24
N LEU A 453 -16.08 19.54 13.51
CA LEU A 453 -16.20 20.78 14.27
C LEU A 453 -14.86 21.49 14.49
N ILE A 454 -13.77 20.73 14.74
CA ILE A 454 -12.41 21.30 14.83
C ILE A 454 -12.03 21.94 13.50
N PHE A 455 -12.23 21.24 12.38
CA PHE A 455 -11.92 21.81 11.08
C PHE A 455 -12.71 23.09 10.80
N LEU A 456 -14.02 23.07 10.99
CA LEU A 456 -14.93 24.18 10.66
C LEU A 456 -14.72 25.41 11.56
N ASN A 457 -14.45 25.21 12.86
CA ASN A 457 -14.40 26.33 13.81
C ASN A 457 -12.97 26.84 14.06
N VAL A 458 -11.96 25.99 13.85
CA VAL A 458 -10.57 26.33 14.19
C VAL A 458 -9.67 26.49 12.98
N MET A 459 -9.92 25.71 11.90
CA MET A 459 -8.93 25.55 10.85
C MET A 459 -9.37 26.02 9.46
N ILE A 460 -10.67 26.31 9.24
CA ILE A 460 -11.20 26.62 7.90
C ILE A 460 -10.58 27.88 7.28
N GLU A 461 -10.16 28.83 8.11
CA GLU A 461 -9.55 30.09 7.67
C GLU A 461 -8.02 30.00 7.51
N LEU A 462 -7.42 28.83 7.79
CA LEU A 462 -5.98 28.67 7.66
C LEU A 462 -5.56 28.55 6.18
N PRO A 463 -4.33 29.01 5.85
CA PRO A 463 -3.74 28.74 4.52
C PRO A 463 -3.69 27.25 4.24
N GLY A 464 -4.15 26.81 3.06
CA GLY A 464 -4.19 25.40 2.67
C GLY A 464 -5.41 24.62 3.17
N SER A 465 -6.43 25.29 3.72
CA SER A 465 -7.66 24.62 4.18
C SER A 465 -8.41 23.92 3.06
N ARG A 466 -8.43 24.51 1.85
CA ARG A 466 -9.09 23.93 0.68
C ARG A 466 -8.46 22.62 0.22
N GLU A 467 -7.14 22.55 0.22
CA GLU A 467 -6.36 21.37 -0.13
C GLU A 467 -6.49 20.26 0.91
N ASN A 468 -6.73 20.63 2.17
CA ASN A 468 -6.79 19.69 3.29
C ASN A 468 -8.22 19.26 3.69
N ILE A 469 -9.27 19.84 3.12
CA ILE A 469 -10.67 19.47 3.45
C ILE A 469 -10.93 17.97 3.22
N GLY A 470 -10.47 17.40 2.10
CA GLY A 470 -10.62 15.98 1.81
C GLY A 470 -9.86 15.07 2.79
N ILE A 471 -8.72 15.51 3.34
CA ILE A 471 -7.99 14.76 4.38
C ILE A 471 -8.81 14.75 5.67
N CYS A 472 -9.41 15.88 6.06
CA CYS A 472 -10.22 15.98 7.26
C CYS A 472 -11.53 15.18 7.13
N GLU A 473 -12.15 15.18 5.95
CA GLU A 473 -13.31 14.35 5.64
C GLU A 473 -12.99 12.86 5.77
N ASN A 474 -11.91 12.41 5.13
CA ASN A 474 -11.43 11.03 5.23
C ASN A 474 -11.08 10.63 6.66
N LEU A 475 -10.52 11.54 7.47
CA LEU A 475 -10.22 11.29 8.90
C LEU A 475 -11.50 11.09 9.71
N SER A 476 -12.54 11.91 9.46
CA SER A 476 -13.86 11.78 10.09
C SER A 476 -14.53 10.45 9.73
N GLU A 477 -14.51 10.07 8.45
CA GLU A 477 -15.06 8.78 8.00
C GLU A 477 -14.28 7.58 8.57
N LEU A 478 -12.93 7.70 8.66
CA LEU A 478 -12.12 6.66 9.27
C LEU A 478 -12.45 6.51 10.76
N ALA A 479 -12.65 7.62 11.48
CA ALA A 479 -13.05 7.59 12.89
C ALA A 479 -14.38 6.86 13.08
N ASP A 480 -15.37 7.18 12.25
CA ASP A 480 -16.69 6.52 12.28
C ASP A 480 -16.55 5.00 12.07
N ARG A 481 -15.89 4.58 11.00
CA ARG A 481 -15.70 3.16 10.67
C ARG A 481 -14.88 2.42 11.73
N PHE A 482 -13.80 3.05 12.20
CA PHE A 482 -12.89 2.46 13.17
C PHE A 482 -13.58 2.22 14.51
N ILE A 483 -14.23 3.26 15.05
CA ILE A 483 -14.92 3.21 16.35
C ILE A 483 -16.09 2.24 16.28
N ASN A 484 -16.96 2.36 15.26
CA ASN A 484 -18.08 1.46 15.07
C ASN A 484 -17.65 -0.01 14.96
N THR A 485 -16.51 -0.29 14.31
CA THR A 485 -15.99 -1.65 14.22
C THR A 485 -15.47 -2.14 15.58
N LEU A 486 -14.74 -1.31 16.33
CA LEU A 486 -14.24 -1.67 17.65
C LEU A 486 -15.34 -1.90 18.68
N ASP A 487 -16.37 -1.07 18.70
CA ASP A 487 -17.49 -1.20 19.63
C ASP A 487 -18.27 -2.51 19.41
N LYS A 488 -18.24 -3.02 18.18
CA LYS A 488 -18.80 -4.34 17.85
C LYS A 488 -17.90 -5.50 18.33
N PHE A 489 -16.59 -5.26 18.48
CA PHE A 489 -15.65 -6.19 19.10
C PHE A 489 -15.74 -6.07 20.63
N LYS A 490 -16.65 -6.78 21.27
CA LYS A 490 -16.95 -6.75 22.72
C LYS A 490 -15.77 -6.97 23.68
N THR A 491 -14.55 -7.12 23.16
CA THR A 491 -13.34 -7.40 23.93
C THR A 491 -12.44 -6.17 24.11
N ILE A 492 -12.81 -5.01 23.57
CA ILE A 492 -11.96 -3.82 23.53
C ILE A 492 -12.70 -2.67 24.22
N ASP A 493 -12.08 -2.19 25.29
CA ASP A 493 -12.54 -1.00 26.00
C ASP A 493 -11.88 0.25 25.40
N ASN A 494 -12.56 1.40 25.49
CA ASN A 494 -12.10 2.72 25.09
C ASN A 494 -11.69 2.83 23.60
N SER A 495 -12.67 2.71 22.71
CA SER A 495 -12.48 2.80 21.24
C SER A 495 -11.91 4.17 20.80
N SER A 496 -12.25 5.25 21.50
CA SER A 496 -11.71 6.59 21.23
C SER A 496 -10.19 6.66 21.49
N GLN A 497 -9.72 6.11 22.60
CA GLN A 497 -8.28 6.01 22.88
C GLN A 497 -7.57 5.19 21.81
N LYS A 498 -8.14 4.05 21.44
CA LYS A 498 -7.57 3.18 20.42
C LYS A 498 -7.51 3.82 19.04
N PHE A 499 -8.50 4.63 18.69
CA PHE A 499 -8.46 5.41 17.46
C PHE A 499 -7.32 6.44 17.48
N VAL A 500 -7.15 7.16 18.58
CA VAL A 500 -6.04 8.13 18.72
C VAL A 500 -4.69 7.44 18.66
N ASP A 501 -4.51 6.33 19.37
CA ASP A 501 -3.28 5.52 19.33
C ASP A 501 -2.97 5.04 17.90
N PHE A 502 -3.99 4.60 17.17
CA PHE A 502 -3.87 4.17 15.79
C PHE A 502 -3.41 5.29 14.86
N ILE A 503 -4.07 6.46 14.90
CA ILE A 503 -3.74 7.59 14.04
C ILE A 503 -2.32 8.09 14.30
N ILE A 504 -1.93 8.22 15.57
CA ILE A 504 -0.64 8.79 15.95
C ILE A 504 0.52 7.84 15.62
N ASN A 505 0.35 6.55 15.87
CA ASN A 505 1.46 5.60 15.80
C ASN A 505 1.49 4.76 14.52
N GLU A 506 0.31 4.43 13.94
CA GLU A 506 0.18 3.37 12.95
C GLU A 506 -0.29 3.84 11.59
N ALA A 507 -1.20 4.81 11.54
CA ALA A 507 -1.87 5.16 10.31
C ALA A 507 -0.93 5.80 9.29
N GLU A 508 -0.87 5.20 8.13
CA GLU A 508 -0.23 5.77 6.95
C GLU A 508 -1.20 6.73 6.23
N SER A 509 -0.71 7.58 5.36
CA SER A 509 -1.56 8.58 4.68
C SER A 509 -2.70 7.92 3.89
N PHE A 510 -3.88 8.51 3.93
CA PHE A 510 -5.10 7.98 3.32
C PHE A 510 -5.03 7.80 1.81
N CYS A 511 -4.03 8.36 1.16
CA CYS A 511 -4.16 8.59 -0.26
C CYS A 511 -3.04 7.99 -1.08
N PRO A 512 -3.21 6.74 -1.54
CA PRO A 512 -2.57 6.34 -2.78
C PRO A 512 -3.05 7.19 -3.98
N PHE A 513 -4.20 7.88 -3.89
CA PHE A 513 -4.78 8.67 -4.99
C PHE A 513 -4.32 10.12 -5.07
N ARG A 514 -4.03 10.79 -3.95
CA ARG A 514 -3.44 12.15 -3.99
C ARG A 514 -2.00 12.12 -4.47
N ASP A 515 -1.27 11.06 -4.14
CA ASP A 515 0.05 10.84 -4.72
C ASP A 515 -0.05 10.61 -6.24
N ILE A 516 -1.17 10.11 -6.75
CA ILE A 516 -1.44 9.96 -8.19
C ILE A 516 -1.93 11.27 -8.82
N GLU A 517 -2.72 12.09 -8.14
CA GLU A 517 -3.11 13.42 -8.63
C GLU A 517 -1.96 14.42 -8.52
N ASN A 518 -1.10 14.31 -7.49
CA ASN A 518 0.16 15.03 -7.34
C ASN A 518 1.32 14.36 -8.10
N MET A 519 1.13 13.19 -8.70
CA MET A 519 2.00 12.60 -9.73
C MET A 519 1.87 13.31 -11.10
N TYR A 520 1.33 14.50 -11.17
CA TYR A 520 1.79 15.49 -12.11
C TYR A 520 3.19 15.91 -11.63
N PHE A 521 4.19 15.05 -11.94
CA PHE A 521 5.58 15.47 -11.90
C PHE A 521 5.65 16.74 -12.71
N GLU A 522 6.08 17.83 -12.11
CA GLU A 522 6.56 18.91 -12.93
C GLU A 522 7.56 18.29 -13.90
N LYS A 523 7.52 18.64 -15.17
CA LYS A 523 8.37 18.09 -16.24
C LYS A 523 9.87 18.35 -16.00
N ARG A 524 10.39 18.11 -14.80
CA ARG A 524 11.77 18.40 -14.41
C ARG A 524 12.27 17.57 -13.23
N ASP A 525 11.55 16.53 -12.79
CA ASP A 525 11.90 15.81 -11.59
C ASP A 525 12.58 14.48 -11.87
N ILE A 526 13.63 14.19 -11.11
CA ILE A 526 14.25 12.86 -11.06
C ILE A 526 13.39 11.94 -10.21
N ILE A 527 13.16 10.73 -10.69
CA ILE A 527 12.36 9.74 -9.98
C ILE A 527 13.26 8.84 -9.14
N LEU A 528 12.99 8.78 -7.84
CA LEU A 528 13.53 7.76 -6.93
C LEU A 528 12.40 6.79 -6.57
N SER A 529 12.62 5.49 -6.74
CA SER A 529 11.57 4.51 -6.54
C SER A 529 12.11 3.14 -6.15
N SER A 530 11.31 2.36 -5.41
CA SER A 530 11.56 0.92 -5.38
C SER A 530 11.26 0.30 -6.74
N ALA A 531 11.96 -0.79 -7.06
CA ALA A 531 11.75 -1.52 -8.31
C ALA A 531 10.27 -1.86 -8.53
N PHE A 532 9.58 -2.33 -7.49
CA PHE A 532 8.16 -2.65 -7.56
C PHE A 532 7.28 -1.43 -7.92
N ASN A 533 7.46 -0.30 -7.21
CA ASN A 533 6.66 0.90 -7.46
C ASN A 533 6.94 1.49 -8.87
N PHE A 534 8.19 1.44 -9.33
CA PHE A 534 8.54 1.86 -10.68
C PHE A 534 7.88 0.98 -11.74
N LEU A 535 7.91 -0.33 -11.56
CA LEU A 535 7.30 -1.29 -12.50
C LEU A 535 5.78 -1.17 -12.55
N THR A 536 5.13 -0.92 -11.42
CA THR A 536 3.67 -0.73 -11.33
C THR A 536 3.21 0.67 -11.74
N SER A 537 4.13 1.63 -11.90
CA SER A 537 3.84 2.96 -12.45
C SER A 537 3.83 2.94 -13.99
N ASN A 538 3.22 3.97 -14.59
CA ASN A 538 3.28 4.20 -16.05
C ASN A 538 4.51 5.00 -16.47
N ILE A 539 5.54 5.07 -15.62
CA ILE A 539 6.75 5.84 -15.86
C ILE A 539 7.72 5.00 -16.68
N LYS A 540 8.40 5.66 -17.60
CA LYS A 540 9.53 5.16 -18.39
C LYS A 540 10.71 6.09 -18.18
N SER A 541 11.92 5.64 -18.50
CA SER A 541 13.12 6.46 -18.40
C SER A 541 14.09 6.17 -19.53
N SER A 542 14.88 7.16 -19.92
CA SER A 542 16.01 6.94 -20.82
C SER A 542 17.26 6.50 -20.06
N VAL A 543 17.37 6.87 -18.79
CA VAL A 543 18.46 6.46 -17.90
C VAL A 543 17.91 5.83 -16.64
N GLN A 544 18.42 4.66 -16.28
CA GLN A 544 18.16 4.02 -14.99
C GLN A 544 19.44 3.90 -14.17
N ILE A 545 19.35 4.22 -12.89
CA ILE A 545 20.40 4.00 -11.90
C ILE A 545 19.88 3.00 -10.87
N TRP A 546 20.41 1.76 -10.88
CA TRP A 546 20.01 0.74 -9.93
C TRP A 546 20.98 0.75 -8.76
N THR A 547 20.46 0.93 -7.54
CA THR A 547 21.25 1.04 -6.32
C THR A 547 21.29 -0.27 -5.56
N ASP A 548 22.31 -0.42 -4.71
CA ASP A 548 22.44 -1.58 -3.82
C ASP A 548 22.33 -2.94 -4.58
N VAL A 549 22.89 -3.04 -5.80
CA VAL A 549 22.73 -4.25 -6.63
C VAL A 549 23.38 -5.50 -6.02
N THR A 550 24.28 -5.33 -5.05
CA THR A 550 24.89 -6.40 -4.24
C THR A 550 24.00 -6.88 -3.10
N SER A 551 22.87 -6.20 -2.84
CA SER A 551 22.01 -6.48 -1.70
C SER A 551 21.03 -7.63 -1.96
N ASN A 552 20.88 -8.51 -0.97
CA ASN A 552 19.84 -9.54 -0.94
C ASN A 552 18.40 -8.98 -0.92
N LEU A 553 18.22 -7.68 -0.70
CA LEU A 553 16.90 -7.03 -0.74
C LEU A 553 16.29 -7.02 -2.15
N TRP A 554 17.09 -7.14 -3.22
CA TRP A 554 16.60 -7.34 -4.59
C TRP A 554 15.90 -8.69 -4.78
N SER A 555 16.24 -9.67 -3.94
CA SER A 555 15.73 -11.03 -4.00
C SER A 555 15.48 -11.55 -2.59
N PRO A 556 14.49 -10.98 -1.86
CA PRO A 556 14.22 -11.36 -0.47
C PRO A 556 13.78 -12.82 -0.37
N ARG A 557 14.05 -13.43 0.78
CA ARG A 557 13.61 -14.81 1.05
C ARG A 557 12.10 -14.91 1.12
N ASN A 558 11.55 -15.94 0.48
CA ASN A 558 10.12 -16.27 0.57
C ASN A 558 9.79 -16.94 1.92
N ILE A 559 10.72 -17.74 2.47
CA ILE A 559 10.55 -18.37 3.78
C ILE A 559 10.67 -17.30 4.87
N LYS A 560 9.59 -17.08 5.60
CA LYS A 560 9.51 -16.30 6.83
C LYS A 560 8.93 -17.17 7.94
N LYS A 561 8.98 -16.71 9.20
CA LYS A 561 8.57 -17.51 10.35
C LYS A 561 7.14 -18.08 10.26
N PHE A 562 6.21 -17.30 9.70
CA PHE A 562 4.79 -17.64 9.54
C PHE A 562 4.28 -17.39 8.12
N SER A 563 5.13 -17.29 7.13
CA SER A 563 4.71 -17.03 5.76
C SER A 563 5.66 -17.66 4.76
N ASN A 564 5.10 -18.08 3.65
CA ASN A 564 5.84 -18.43 2.45
C ASN A 564 4.93 -18.15 1.25
N ASP A 565 5.21 -17.07 0.53
CA ASP A 565 4.38 -16.61 -0.58
C ASP A 565 4.27 -17.66 -1.71
N CYS A 566 5.29 -18.50 -1.92
CA CYS A 566 5.25 -19.56 -2.91
C CYS A 566 4.31 -20.70 -2.52
N VAL A 567 4.30 -21.06 -1.23
CA VAL A 567 3.47 -22.16 -0.70
C VAL A 567 1.98 -21.77 -0.71
N LEU A 568 1.67 -20.50 -0.51
CA LEU A 568 0.30 -19.98 -0.51
C LEU A 568 -0.22 -19.66 -1.93
N LYS A 569 0.45 -20.14 -3.00
CA LYS A 569 -0.06 -20.06 -4.37
C LYS A 569 -0.95 -21.26 -4.73
N LYS A 570 -1.91 -21.05 -5.62
CA LYS A 570 -2.78 -22.12 -6.15
C LYS A 570 -2.00 -23.18 -6.91
N SER A 571 -0.95 -22.77 -7.62
CA SER A 571 -0.09 -23.68 -8.39
C SER A 571 0.79 -24.58 -7.52
N TRP A 572 0.97 -24.25 -6.22
CA TRP A 572 1.81 -25.05 -5.31
C TRP A 572 1.21 -26.42 -5.04
N ASN A 573 2.01 -27.47 -5.19
CA ASN A 573 1.62 -28.84 -4.85
C ASN A 573 1.82 -29.08 -3.33
N GLU A 574 0.75 -29.33 -2.62
CA GLU A 574 0.73 -29.54 -1.15
C GLU A 574 1.57 -30.76 -0.67
N ASN A 575 1.84 -31.71 -1.56
CA ASN A 575 2.66 -32.88 -1.26
C ASN A 575 4.16 -32.61 -1.38
N VAL A 576 4.55 -31.41 -1.77
CA VAL A 576 5.95 -31.02 -1.97
C VAL A 576 6.45 -30.25 -0.76
N VAL A 577 7.61 -30.64 -0.25
CA VAL A 577 8.32 -29.91 0.79
C VAL A 577 9.12 -28.75 0.17
N TYR A 578 9.04 -27.57 0.76
CA TYR A 578 9.78 -26.39 0.30
C TYR A 578 11.24 -26.48 0.78
N THR A 579 12.17 -26.62 -0.16
CA THR A 579 13.62 -26.79 0.13
C THR A 579 14.42 -25.54 -0.16
N GLU A 580 15.65 -25.45 0.33
CA GLU A 580 16.58 -24.35 0.00
C GLU A 580 16.90 -24.29 -1.51
N GLU A 581 16.87 -25.42 -2.21
CA GLU A 581 17.05 -25.44 -3.68
C GLU A 581 15.87 -24.78 -4.40
N ILE A 582 14.64 -25.04 -3.92
CA ILE A 582 13.41 -24.38 -4.43
C ILE A 582 13.48 -22.88 -4.12
N GLU A 583 13.87 -22.51 -2.90
CA GLU A 583 14.03 -21.12 -2.48
C GLU A 583 15.03 -20.39 -3.40
N THR A 584 16.21 -20.93 -3.59
CA THR A 584 17.27 -20.34 -4.44
C THR A 584 16.80 -20.20 -5.88
N ARG A 585 16.17 -21.23 -6.43
CA ARG A 585 15.61 -21.19 -7.80
C ARG A 585 14.55 -20.11 -7.95
N ASN A 586 13.62 -20.01 -6.99
CA ASN A 586 12.55 -19.02 -7.04
C ASN A 586 13.09 -17.59 -6.88
N ARG A 587 14.05 -17.39 -5.99
CA ARG A 587 14.72 -16.10 -5.81
C ARG A 587 15.41 -15.65 -7.10
N ARG A 588 16.18 -16.54 -7.76
CA ARG A 588 16.81 -16.25 -9.05
C ARG A 588 15.80 -15.94 -10.13
N LYS A 589 14.70 -16.73 -10.24
CA LYS A 589 13.61 -16.48 -11.19
C LYS A 589 13.00 -15.10 -10.99
N ASN A 590 12.69 -14.73 -9.74
CA ASN A 590 12.09 -13.44 -9.41
C ASN A 590 13.04 -12.27 -9.73
N LEU A 591 14.31 -12.39 -9.34
CA LEU A 591 15.33 -11.38 -9.62
C LEU A 591 15.46 -11.13 -11.13
N TYR A 592 15.47 -12.21 -11.89
CA TYR A 592 15.54 -12.18 -13.33
C TYR A 592 14.30 -11.51 -13.98
N SER A 593 13.10 -11.85 -13.49
CA SER A 593 11.86 -11.23 -13.96
C SER A 593 11.83 -9.74 -13.69
N VAL A 594 12.28 -9.30 -12.51
CA VAL A 594 12.38 -7.87 -12.16
C VAL A 594 13.39 -7.16 -13.07
N ALA A 595 14.58 -7.74 -13.31
CA ALA A 595 15.58 -7.17 -14.21
C ALA A 595 15.02 -7.00 -15.63
N LYS A 596 14.39 -8.05 -16.16
CA LYS A 596 13.75 -8.00 -17.49
C LYS A 596 12.69 -6.92 -17.58
N ALA A 597 11.83 -6.81 -16.57
CA ALA A 597 10.78 -5.80 -16.53
C ALA A 597 11.35 -4.37 -16.48
N LEU A 598 12.42 -4.14 -15.73
CA LEU A 598 13.11 -2.85 -15.65
C LEU A 598 13.79 -2.49 -16.99
N LEU A 599 14.49 -3.43 -17.62
CA LEU A 599 15.10 -3.26 -18.93
C LEU A 599 14.08 -2.80 -19.99
N ARG A 600 12.88 -3.38 -19.98
CA ARG A 600 11.78 -3.03 -20.90
C ARG A 600 11.26 -1.60 -20.73
N LYS A 601 11.53 -0.97 -19.61
CA LYS A 601 11.15 0.43 -19.32
C LYS A 601 12.33 1.42 -19.50
N CYS A 602 13.45 0.98 -20.07
CA CYS A 602 14.63 1.79 -20.31
C CYS A 602 14.91 1.93 -21.81
N SER A 603 15.02 3.15 -22.30
CA SER A 603 15.31 3.39 -23.71
C SER A 603 16.78 3.72 -24.02
N GLY A 604 17.63 3.92 -22.99
CA GLY A 604 19.02 4.38 -23.20
C GLY A 604 20.04 3.63 -22.36
N ARG A 605 20.40 4.11 -21.17
CA ARG A 605 21.54 3.61 -20.39
C ARG A 605 21.13 3.14 -19.01
N ILE A 606 21.87 2.16 -18.47
CA ILE A 606 21.67 1.63 -17.13
C ILE A 606 23.00 1.67 -16.38
N TYR A 607 22.96 2.20 -15.16
CA TYR A 607 24.07 2.27 -14.23
C TYR A 607 23.73 1.43 -12.99
N LEU A 608 24.54 0.42 -12.70
CA LEU A 608 24.38 -0.47 -11.55
C LEU A 608 25.44 -0.12 -10.50
N TYR A 609 24.97 0.24 -9.30
CA TYR A 609 25.84 0.57 -8.19
C TYR A 609 25.63 -0.39 -7.02
N GLY A 610 26.74 -0.88 -6.47
CA GLY A 610 26.74 -1.73 -5.28
C GLY A 610 27.84 -1.34 -4.29
N SER A 611 27.71 -1.82 -3.06
CA SER A 611 28.72 -1.70 -2.01
C SER A 611 28.99 -3.05 -1.37
N GLU A 612 30.19 -3.21 -0.79
CA GLU A 612 30.60 -4.41 -0.07
C GLU A 612 29.82 -4.54 1.26
N TYR A 613 29.60 -3.42 1.94
CA TYR A 613 28.88 -3.39 3.21
C TYR A 613 27.58 -2.59 3.11
N SER A 614 26.55 -3.10 3.79
CA SER A 614 25.27 -2.39 3.97
C SER A 614 25.42 -1.21 4.94
N GLU A 615 24.37 -0.39 5.07
CA GLU A 615 24.30 0.69 6.06
C GLU A 615 24.56 0.22 7.50
N MET A 616 24.16 -1.01 7.83
CA MET A 616 24.35 -1.63 9.14
C MET A 616 25.70 -2.36 9.28
N GLY A 617 26.60 -2.26 8.29
CA GLY A 617 27.91 -2.92 8.29
C GLY A 617 27.87 -4.43 7.99
N TYR A 618 26.77 -4.95 7.47
CA TYR A 618 26.71 -6.36 7.01
C TYR A 618 27.26 -6.49 5.59
N GLU A 619 28.06 -7.53 5.37
CA GLU A 619 28.59 -7.89 4.06
C GLU A 619 27.46 -8.20 3.06
N GLN A 620 27.56 -7.67 1.85
CA GLN A 620 26.57 -7.79 0.78
C GLN A 620 27.13 -8.62 -0.39
N ASN A 621 26.78 -9.90 -0.45
CA ASN A 621 27.23 -10.85 -1.46
C ASN A 621 26.03 -11.48 -2.21
N GLY A 622 25.00 -10.70 -2.47
CA GLY A 622 23.76 -11.20 -3.06
C GLY A 622 23.25 -10.30 -4.19
N GLY A 623 21.95 -10.34 -4.41
CA GLY A 623 21.31 -9.54 -5.45
C GLY A 623 21.76 -9.94 -6.86
N TYR A 624 22.12 -8.97 -7.67
CA TYR A 624 22.54 -9.19 -9.06
C TYR A 624 23.96 -9.77 -9.22
N MET A 625 24.68 -10.00 -8.11
CA MET A 625 25.96 -10.73 -8.15
C MET A 625 25.78 -12.21 -8.50
N ASP A 626 24.57 -12.76 -8.29
CA ASP A 626 24.23 -14.16 -8.56
C ASP A 626 23.75 -14.40 -10.01
N ILE A 627 23.66 -13.37 -10.83
CA ILE A 627 23.30 -13.37 -12.25
C ILE A 627 24.47 -12.95 -13.10
#